data_c2ee059faf1175afbdd2f1847fec11b2
#
_entry.id   c2ee059faf1175afbdd2f1847fec11b2
#
_cell.length_a   1.000
_cell.length_b   1.000
_cell.length_c   1.000
_cell.angle_alpha   90.00
_cell.angle_beta   90.00
_cell.angle_gamma   90.00
#
_symmetry.space_group_name_H-M   'P 1'
#
loop_
_entity.id
_entity.type
_entity.pdbx_description
1 polymer ?
#
loop_
_entity_poly.entity_id
_entity_poly.type
_entity_poly.pdbx_seq_one_letter_code
_entity_poly.pdbx_strand_id
1 'polypeptide(L)'
;PGHADFGSEVERVLRSIDSVLLVVDAAEGPMPQTRFVLKKSLELGLKPVVVLNKIDKPAADPARSHDQVLELFLELGASDEQSDFPVVYAIGRDGRASLRPDDLLMGGTQATMDLTPLLDLILEKVPAANATASSEAPLMLQPFNLAYDNFMGRLAVGRIYEGTVRPNQQVFIKKPNGETRTGRTTKVFTFKGLERVET
;
A
#
# COMPACT_ATOMS: atom_id res chain seq x y z
N PRO A 1 4.87 0.32 -7.47
CA PRO A 1 5.18 -0.36 -8.72
C PRO A 1 4.68 0.50 -9.89
N GLY A 2 5.59 0.91 -10.78
CA GLY A 2 5.29 1.91 -11.81
C GLY A 2 5.40 1.41 -13.26
N HIS A 3 5.71 0.14 -13.49
CA HIS A 3 5.89 -0.42 -14.82
C HIS A 3 4.90 -1.55 -15.11
N ALA A 4 4.42 -1.62 -16.36
CA ALA A 4 3.44 -2.60 -16.82
C ALA A 4 3.89 -4.07 -16.67
N ASP A 5 5.19 -4.31 -16.56
CA ASP A 5 5.77 -5.65 -16.49
C ASP A 5 5.58 -6.35 -15.13
N PHE A 6 5.10 -5.63 -14.11
CA PHE A 6 4.97 -6.16 -12.74
C PHE A 6 3.53 -6.48 -12.31
N GLY A 7 2.60 -6.67 -13.24
CA GLY A 7 1.18 -6.88 -12.93
C GLY A 7 0.92 -8.00 -11.89
N SER A 8 1.58 -9.15 -12.04
CA SER A 8 1.41 -10.29 -11.13
C SER A 8 2.03 -10.06 -9.74
N GLU A 9 3.05 -9.22 -9.64
CA GLU A 9 3.67 -8.85 -8.36
C GLU A 9 2.80 -7.85 -7.62
N VAL A 10 2.24 -6.87 -8.34
CA VAL A 10 1.28 -5.90 -7.78
C VAL A 10 0.09 -6.62 -7.17
N GLU A 11 -0.55 -7.55 -7.87
CA GLU A 11 -1.69 -8.30 -7.35
C GLU A 11 -1.36 -9.09 -6.07
N ARG A 12 -0.17 -9.66 -5.99
CA ARG A 12 0.27 -10.38 -4.79
C ARG A 12 0.47 -9.45 -3.60
N VAL A 13 1.12 -8.30 -3.81
CA VAL A 13 1.37 -7.31 -2.76
C VAL A 13 0.06 -6.69 -2.28
N LEU A 14 -0.85 -6.32 -3.18
CA LEU A 14 -2.14 -5.72 -2.84
C LEU A 14 -2.98 -6.58 -1.86
N ARG A 15 -2.84 -7.90 -1.91
CA ARG A 15 -3.53 -8.81 -0.98
C ARG A 15 -2.99 -8.77 0.46
N SER A 16 -1.83 -8.16 0.68
CA SER A 16 -1.17 -8.12 1.99
C SER A 16 -1.20 -6.75 2.67
N ILE A 17 -1.82 -5.76 2.06
CA ILE A 17 -1.87 -4.37 2.52
C ILE A 17 -3.30 -3.95 2.87
N ASP A 18 -3.44 -2.87 3.61
CA ASP A 18 -4.73 -2.34 4.07
C ASP A 18 -5.17 -1.10 3.28
N SER A 19 -4.24 -0.42 2.62
CA SER A 19 -4.48 0.76 1.79
C SER A 19 -3.38 0.94 0.75
N VAL A 20 -3.58 1.85 -0.19
CA VAL A 20 -2.59 2.25 -1.20
C VAL A 20 -2.46 3.76 -1.25
N LEU A 21 -1.24 4.24 -1.45
CA LEU A 21 -1.01 5.62 -1.86
C LEU A 21 -0.99 5.66 -3.39
N LEU A 22 -2.01 6.28 -3.97
CA LEU A 22 -2.13 6.47 -5.41
C LEU A 22 -1.44 7.77 -5.80
N VAL A 23 -0.18 7.69 -6.22
CA VAL A 23 0.61 8.87 -6.58
C VAL A 23 0.38 9.21 -8.04
N VAL A 24 -0.14 10.42 -8.30
CA VAL A 24 -0.46 10.93 -9.63
C VAL A 24 0.35 12.20 -9.90
N ASP A 25 0.94 12.31 -11.07
CA ASP A 25 1.61 13.54 -11.53
C ASP A 25 0.54 14.59 -11.90
N ALA A 26 0.56 15.73 -11.21
CA ALA A 26 -0.46 16.78 -11.40
C ALA A 26 -0.40 17.48 -12.77
N ALA A 27 0.67 17.27 -13.55
CA ALA A 27 0.76 17.77 -14.93
C ALA A 27 0.21 16.76 -15.96
N GLU A 28 0.35 15.46 -15.69
CA GLU A 28 0.01 14.40 -16.64
C GLU A 28 -1.36 13.74 -16.34
N GLY A 29 -1.79 13.79 -15.07
CA GLY A 29 -2.99 13.08 -14.61
C GLY A 29 -2.77 11.58 -14.45
N PRO A 30 -3.85 10.80 -14.28
CA PRO A 30 -3.76 9.35 -14.10
C PRO A 30 -3.33 8.64 -15.39
N MET A 31 -2.25 7.86 -15.29
CA MET A 31 -1.64 7.09 -16.38
C MET A 31 -2.23 5.67 -16.44
N PRO A 32 -2.00 4.89 -17.53
CA PRO A 32 -2.51 3.51 -17.65
C PRO A 32 -2.14 2.60 -16.48
N GLN A 33 -0.93 2.75 -15.91
CA GLN A 33 -0.50 1.99 -14.72
C GLN A 33 -1.32 2.38 -13.49
N THR A 34 -1.65 3.66 -13.35
CA THR A 34 -2.53 4.16 -12.28
C THR A 34 -3.90 3.47 -12.36
N ARG A 35 -4.47 3.39 -13.57
CA ARG A 35 -5.74 2.70 -13.84
C ARG A 35 -5.69 1.23 -13.42
N PHE A 36 -4.63 0.52 -13.80
CA PHE A 36 -4.47 -0.91 -13.46
C PHE A 36 -4.40 -1.13 -11.95
N VAL A 37 -3.52 -0.40 -11.25
CA VAL A 37 -3.34 -0.52 -9.79
C VAL A 37 -4.61 -0.13 -9.06
N LEU A 38 -5.25 0.98 -9.46
CA LEU A 38 -6.49 1.43 -8.85
C LEU A 38 -7.60 0.39 -9.02
N LYS A 39 -7.82 -0.13 -10.23
CA LYS A 39 -8.82 -1.18 -10.47
C LYS A 39 -8.65 -2.36 -9.52
N LYS A 40 -7.42 -2.88 -9.41
CA LYS A 40 -7.12 -4.00 -8.52
C LYS A 40 -7.31 -3.66 -7.04
N SER A 41 -7.01 -2.44 -6.64
CA SER A 41 -7.23 -1.96 -5.27
C SER A 41 -8.73 -1.89 -4.93
N LEU A 42 -9.53 -1.35 -5.85
CA LEU A 42 -10.99 -1.23 -5.68
C LEU A 42 -11.66 -2.61 -5.64
N GLU A 43 -11.25 -3.55 -6.51
CA GLU A 43 -11.74 -4.95 -6.52
C GLU A 43 -11.47 -5.66 -5.18
N LEU A 44 -10.41 -5.29 -4.46
CA LEU A 44 -10.07 -5.81 -3.14
C LEU A 44 -10.72 -5.04 -1.98
N GLY A 45 -11.55 -4.05 -2.27
CA GLY A 45 -12.21 -3.22 -1.26
C GLY A 45 -11.28 -2.24 -0.54
N LEU A 46 -10.07 -2.01 -1.06
CA LEU A 46 -9.15 -1.05 -0.47
C LEU A 46 -9.66 0.39 -0.67
N LYS A 47 -9.34 1.25 0.30
CA LYS A 47 -9.61 2.70 0.25
C LYS A 47 -8.30 3.43 -0.03
N PRO A 48 -8.07 3.88 -1.29
CA PRO A 48 -6.84 4.58 -1.64
C PRO A 48 -6.77 5.98 -1.03
N VAL A 49 -5.54 6.40 -0.69
CA VAL A 49 -5.20 7.81 -0.43
C VAL A 49 -4.54 8.35 -1.70
N VAL A 50 -5.06 9.45 -2.24
CA VAL A 50 -4.53 10.06 -3.46
C VAL A 50 -3.48 11.11 -3.12
N VAL A 51 -2.34 11.05 -3.80
CA VAL A 51 -1.26 12.04 -3.71
C VAL A 51 -1.08 12.69 -5.06
N LEU A 52 -1.51 13.93 -5.21
CA LEU A 52 -1.25 14.74 -6.39
C LEU A 52 0.14 15.37 -6.26
N ASN A 53 1.10 14.74 -6.93
CA ASN A 53 2.51 15.10 -6.82
C ASN A 53 2.97 16.00 -7.94
N LYS A 54 4.10 16.67 -7.74
CA LYS A 54 4.75 17.59 -8.69
C LYS A 54 3.88 18.79 -9.05
N ILE A 55 3.15 19.32 -8.08
CA ILE A 55 2.29 20.49 -8.28
C ILE A 55 3.10 21.76 -8.57
N ASP A 56 4.41 21.75 -8.37
CA ASP A 56 5.37 22.80 -8.71
C ASP A 56 5.70 22.91 -10.21
N LYS A 57 5.32 21.91 -11.02
CA LYS A 57 5.55 21.96 -12.46
C LYS A 57 4.72 23.07 -13.13
N PRO A 58 5.27 23.79 -14.13
CA PRO A 58 4.51 24.83 -14.85
C PRO A 58 3.23 24.34 -15.53
N ALA A 59 3.19 23.07 -15.93
CA ALA A 59 2.03 22.44 -16.55
C ALA A 59 1.10 21.73 -15.54
N ALA A 60 1.38 21.82 -14.23
CA ALA A 60 0.55 21.19 -13.22
C ALA A 60 -0.79 21.90 -13.09
N ASP A 61 -1.84 21.13 -13.07
CA ASP A 61 -3.21 21.55 -12.77
C ASP A 61 -3.80 20.60 -11.72
N PRO A 62 -3.64 20.90 -10.43
CA PRO A 62 -4.12 20.04 -9.36
C PRO A 62 -5.63 19.83 -9.37
N ALA A 63 -6.41 20.85 -9.75
CA ALA A 63 -7.89 20.75 -9.81
C ALA A 63 -8.31 19.79 -10.92
N ARG A 64 -7.79 19.98 -12.12
CA ARG A 64 -8.04 19.08 -13.26
C ARG A 64 -7.60 17.66 -12.96
N SER A 65 -6.43 17.48 -12.36
CA SER A 65 -5.92 16.14 -12.02
C SER A 65 -6.75 15.44 -10.97
N HIS A 66 -7.30 16.19 -10.00
CA HIS A 66 -8.26 15.69 -9.03
C HIS A 66 -9.52 15.17 -9.73
N ASP A 67 -10.11 15.97 -10.61
CA ASP A 67 -11.33 15.60 -11.35
C ASP A 67 -11.10 14.36 -12.23
N GLN A 68 -9.96 14.28 -12.91
CA GLN A 68 -9.59 13.10 -13.70
C GLN A 68 -9.42 11.83 -12.86
N VAL A 69 -8.89 11.96 -11.64
CA VAL A 69 -8.80 10.84 -10.71
C VAL A 69 -10.18 10.42 -10.24
N LEU A 70 -11.06 11.36 -9.89
CA LEU A 70 -12.44 11.07 -9.49
C LEU A 70 -13.22 10.37 -10.63
N GLU A 71 -13.10 10.89 -11.85
CA GLU A 71 -13.69 10.26 -13.04
C GLU A 71 -13.20 8.82 -13.21
N LEU A 72 -11.90 8.59 -13.03
CA LEU A 72 -11.31 7.25 -13.09
C LEU A 72 -11.86 6.30 -12.00
N PHE A 73 -12.07 6.77 -10.76
CA PHE A 73 -12.71 5.98 -9.71
C PHE A 73 -14.11 5.56 -10.12
N LEU A 74 -14.92 6.49 -10.61
CA LEU A 74 -16.29 6.25 -11.06
C LEU A 74 -16.35 5.28 -12.25
N GLU A 75 -15.50 5.47 -13.26
CA GLU A 75 -15.39 4.55 -14.40
C GLU A 75 -15.03 3.11 -13.98
N LEU A 76 -14.23 2.95 -12.93
CA LEU A 76 -13.81 1.65 -12.41
C LEU A 76 -14.82 1.02 -11.44
N GLY A 77 -15.95 1.70 -11.19
CA GLY A 77 -17.03 1.19 -10.36
C GLY A 77 -16.73 1.29 -8.86
N ALA A 78 -16.00 2.31 -8.43
CA ALA A 78 -15.78 2.59 -7.03
C ALA A 78 -17.11 2.80 -6.28
N SER A 79 -17.19 2.32 -5.03
CA SER A 79 -18.32 2.64 -4.15
C SER A 79 -18.30 4.11 -3.72
N ASP A 80 -19.41 4.62 -3.18
CA ASP A 80 -19.47 5.99 -2.64
C ASP A 80 -18.37 6.22 -1.60
N GLU A 81 -18.12 5.24 -0.71
CA GLU A 81 -17.05 5.32 0.28
C GLU A 81 -15.65 5.33 -0.32
N GLN A 82 -15.45 4.66 -1.47
CA GLN A 82 -14.16 4.65 -2.16
C GLN A 82 -13.96 5.92 -2.99
N SER A 83 -15.04 6.53 -3.48
CA SER A 83 -15.02 7.77 -4.26
C SER A 83 -14.80 9.01 -3.39
N ASP A 84 -15.09 8.92 -2.09
CA ASP A 84 -14.75 9.95 -1.08
C ASP A 84 -13.31 9.74 -0.58
N PHE A 85 -12.37 9.70 -1.51
CA PHE A 85 -10.96 9.47 -1.19
C PHE A 85 -10.26 10.71 -0.64
N PRO A 86 -9.41 10.58 0.38
CA PRO A 86 -8.59 11.69 0.86
C PRO A 86 -7.49 12.06 -0.14
N VAL A 87 -7.23 13.37 -0.27
CA VAL A 87 -6.22 13.90 -1.20
C VAL A 87 -5.16 14.70 -0.46
N VAL A 88 -3.91 14.49 -0.84
CA VAL A 88 -2.75 15.27 -0.45
C VAL A 88 -2.06 15.80 -1.68
N TYR A 89 -1.66 17.06 -1.63
CA TYR A 89 -0.83 17.70 -2.64
C TYR A 89 0.64 17.62 -2.22
N ALA A 90 1.55 17.39 -3.16
CA ALA A 90 2.94 17.18 -2.82
C ALA A 90 3.91 17.76 -3.86
N ILE A 91 5.08 18.15 -3.34
CA ILE A 91 6.31 18.38 -4.11
C ILE A 91 7.32 17.36 -3.58
N GLY A 92 7.17 16.10 -4.05
CA GLY A 92 7.94 14.98 -3.51
C GLY A 92 9.45 15.12 -3.64
N ARG A 93 9.93 15.84 -4.67
CA ARG A 93 11.35 16.17 -4.82
C ARG A 93 11.90 16.95 -3.63
N ASP A 94 11.10 17.87 -3.08
CA ASP A 94 11.48 18.74 -1.98
C ASP A 94 11.05 18.18 -0.61
N GLY A 95 10.40 17.00 -0.58
CA GLY A 95 9.91 16.37 0.64
C GLY A 95 8.78 17.15 1.31
N ARG A 96 7.92 17.86 0.53
CA ARG A 96 6.86 18.73 1.05
C ARG A 96 5.48 18.21 0.67
N ALA A 97 4.53 18.32 1.58
CA ALA A 97 3.13 17.97 1.36
C ALA A 97 2.19 18.94 2.08
N SER A 98 0.95 19.09 1.58
CA SER A 98 -0.12 19.84 2.22
C SER A 98 -1.49 19.28 1.80
N LEU A 99 -2.50 19.49 2.63
CA LEU A 99 -3.90 19.19 2.28
C LEU A 99 -4.51 20.26 1.35
N ARG A 100 -3.79 21.36 1.11
CA ARG A 100 -4.21 22.47 0.24
C ARG A 100 -3.08 22.82 -0.73
N PRO A 101 -3.35 22.88 -2.05
CA PRO A 101 -2.32 23.18 -3.04
C PRO A 101 -1.71 24.58 -2.86
N ASP A 102 -2.53 25.58 -2.47
CA ASP A 102 -2.09 26.96 -2.30
C ASP A 102 -1.01 27.13 -1.23
N ASP A 103 -1.03 26.31 -0.18
CA ASP A 103 -0.03 26.35 0.89
C ASP A 103 1.38 26.05 0.36
N LEU A 104 1.47 25.16 -0.64
CA LEU A 104 2.74 24.79 -1.26
C LEU A 104 3.19 25.75 -2.36
N LEU A 105 2.24 26.34 -3.10
CA LEU A 105 2.52 27.19 -4.25
C LEU A 105 2.75 28.66 -3.86
N MET A 106 2.00 29.17 -2.90
CA MET A 106 2.01 30.60 -2.51
C MET A 106 2.77 30.88 -1.21
N GLY A 107 3.38 29.86 -0.58
CA GLY A 107 4.09 30.02 0.68
C GLY A 107 3.18 30.42 1.85
N GLY A 108 1.99 29.81 1.91
CA GLY A 108 1.01 30.03 2.97
C GLY A 108 1.59 29.83 4.37
N THR A 109 1.06 30.56 5.35
CA THR A 109 1.56 30.60 6.74
C THR A 109 1.41 29.29 7.50
N GLN A 110 0.76 28.27 6.93
CA GLN A 110 0.58 26.93 7.50
C GLN A 110 1.26 25.83 6.68
N ALA A 111 2.09 26.19 5.70
CA ALA A 111 2.84 25.19 4.95
C ALA A 111 3.84 24.49 5.87
N THR A 112 3.55 23.29 6.28
CA THR A 112 4.58 22.40 6.81
C THR A 112 5.59 22.16 5.69
N MET A 113 6.88 22.39 5.99
CA MET A 113 7.95 22.27 5.01
C MET A 113 8.43 20.83 4.85
N ASP A 114 7.57 19.85 5.19
CA ASP A 114 7.86 18.43 5.24
C ASP A 114 6.67 17.56 4.79
N LEU A 115 6.77 16.25 5.01
CA LEU A 115 5.73 15.26 4.66
C LEU A 115 4.74 14.98 5.81
N THR A 116 4.80 15.71 6.92
CA THR A 116 3.92 15.50 8.09
C THR A 116 2.44 15.44 7.70
N PRO A 117 1.89 16.34 6.85
CA PRO A 117 0.48 16.26 6.45
C PRO A 117 0.07 14.96 5.76
N LEU A 118 0.98 14.38 4.96
CA LEU A 118 0.76 13.07 4.34
C LEU A 118 0.81 11.95 5.39
N LEU A 119 1.77 11.99 6.30
CA LEU A 119 1.94 10.98 7.33
C LEU A 119 0.77 11.00 8.33
N ASP A 120 0.31 12.17 8.73
CA ASP A 120 -0.85 12.34 9.62
C ASP A 120 -2.11 11.81 8.96
N LEU A 121 -2.31 12.09 7.66
CA LEU A 121 -3.45 11.57 6.91
C LEU A 121 -3.41 10.04 6.80
N ILE A 122 -2.24 9.43 6.61
CA ILE A 122 -2.08 7.98 6.62
C ILE A 122 -2.48 7.42 8.00
N LEU A 123 -2.01 8.03 9.10
CA LEU A 123 -2.35 7.59 10.45
C LEU A 123 -3.85 7.73 10.76
N GLU A 124 -4.50 8.73 10.18
CA GLU A 124 -5.95 8.95 10.37
C GLU A 124 -6.81 7.98 9.54
N LYS A 125 -6.45 7.76 8.27
CA LYS A 125 -7.32 7.07 7.29
C LYS A 125 -7.00 5.60 7.09
N VAL A 126 -5.77 5.17 7.36
CA VAL A 126 -5.38 3.77 7.18
C VAL A 126 -5.56 3.01 8.49
N PRO A 127 -6.33 1.91 8.50
CA PRO A 127 -6.51 1.13 9.72
C PRO A 127 -5.18 0.54 10.20
N ALA A 128 -5.02 0.46 11.52
CA ALA A 128 -3.85 -0.18 12.11
C ALA A 128 -3.79 -1.66 11.68
N ALA A 129 -2.61 -2.13 11.32
CA ALA A 129 -2.41 -3.51 10.95
C ALA A 129 -2.81 -4.44 12.11
N ASN A 130 -3.64 -5.44 11.79
CA ASN A 130 -4.08 -6.47 12.75
C ASN A 130 -4.76 -5.92 14.02
N ALA A 131 -5.46 -4.79 13.94
CA ALA A 131 -6.15 -4.18 15.09
C ALA A 131 -7.11 -5.15 15.82
N THR A 132 -7.62 -6.17 15.14
CA THR A 132 -8.53 -7.19 15.68
C THR A 132 -7.88 -8.56 15.86
N ALA A 133 -6.60 -8.72 15.52
CA ALA A 133 -5.92 -10.01 15.57
C ALA A 133 -5.65 -10.46 17.00
N SER A 134 -5.98 -11.71 17.32
CA SER A 134 -5.63 -12.32 18.59
C SER A 134 -4.30 -13.08 18.49
N SER A 135 -3.35 -12.78 19.38
CA SER A 135 -2.08 -13.51 19.46
C SER A 135 -2.25 -14.96 19.95
N GLU A 136 -3.36 -15.27 20.63
CA GLU A 136 -3.67 -16.60 21.16
C GLU A 136 -4.45 -17.49 20.19
N ALA A 137 -4.97 -16.89 19.12
CA ALA A 137 -5.64 -17.64 18.06
C ALA A 137 -4.67 -18.57 17.31
N PRO A 138 -5.17 -19.61 16.64
CA PRO A 138 -4.36 -20.40 15.72
C PRO A 138 -3.67 -19.52 14.67
N LEU A 139 -2.42 -19.84 14.34
CA LEU A 139 -1.68 -19.08 13.33
C LEU A 139 -2.40 -19.09 11.98
N MET A 140 -2.73 -17.91 11.49
CA MET A 140 -3.20 -17.66 10.14
C MET A 140 -2.26 -16.71 9.43
N LEU A 141 -1.42 -17.26 8.55
CA LEU A 141 -0.41 -16.52 7.78
C LEU A 141 -0.62 -16.76 6.29
N GLN A 142 -0.68 -15.69 5.52
CA GLN A 142 -0.74 -15.77 4.06
C GLN A 142 0.57 -15.30 3.45
N PRO A 143 1.32 -16.20 2.77
CA PRO A 143 2.50 -15.80 2.00
C PRO A 143 2.08 -15.00 0.75
N PHE A 144 2.79 -13.91 0.47
CA PHE A 144 2.63 -13.14 -0.76
C PHE A 144 3.93 -13.10 -1.60
N ASN A 145 5.08 -13.42 -0.99
CA ASN A 145 6.33 -13.56 -1.72
C ASN A 145 7.10 -14.79 -1.25
N LEU A 146 7.74 -15.47 -2.20
CA LEU A 146 8.58 -16.64 -1.95
C LEU A 146 9.99 -16.31 -2.42
N ALA A 147 10.98 -16.67 -1.61
CA ALA A 147 12.39 -16.54 -1.94
C ALA A 147 13.11 -17.86 -1.65
N TYR A 148 14.32 -17.98 -2.12
CA TYR A 148 15.20 -19.09 -1.84
C TYR A 148 16.57 -18.56 -1.40
N ASP A 149 17.09 -19.14 -0.35
CA ASP A 149 18.40 -18.87 0.16
C ASP A 149 19.20 -20.17 0.18
N ASN A 150 20.46 -20.13 -0.26
CA ASN A 150 21.28 -21.34 -0.41
C ASN A 150 21.57 -22.06 0.92
N PHE A 151 21.53 -21.34 2.05
CA PHE A 151 21.76 -21.89 3.39
C PHE A 151 20.45 -22.18 4.13
N MET A 152 19.45 -21.32 3.99
CA MET A 152 18.19 -21.44 4.73
C MET A 152 17.10 -22.20 3.95
N GLY A 153 17.30 -22.40 2.65
CA GLY A 153 16.32 -23.04 1.78
C GLY A 153 15.19 -22.11 1.36
N ARG A 154 13.96 -22.62 1.40
CA ARG A 154 12.77 -21.85 0.98
C ARG A 154 12.35 -20.86 2.07
N LEU A 155 12.20 -19.60 1.67
CA LEU A 155 11.71 -18.51 2.49
C LEU A 155 10.33 -18.09 2.01
N ALA A 156 9.46 -17.77 2.94
CA ALA A 156 8.16 -17.18 2.66
C ALA A 156 8.06 -15.84 3.39
N VAL A 157 7.78 -14.78 2.65
CA VAL A 157 7.38 -13.49 3.21
C VAL A 157 5.87 -13.44 3.20
N GLY A 158 5.25 -13.23 4.35
CA GLY A 158 3.81 -13.27 4.51
C GLY A 158 3.31 -12.32 5.57
N ARG A 159 2.00 -12.10 5.54
CA ARG A 159 1.27 -11.36 6.58
C ARG A 159 0.64 -12.34 7.54
N ILE A 160 0.81 -12.09 8.84
CA ILE A 160 0.08 -12.78 9.91
C ILE A 160 -1.24 -12.05 10.11
N TYR A 161 -2.35 -12.75 9.93
CA TYR A 161 -3.69 -12.25 10.20
C TYR A 161 -4.12 -12.56 11.62
N GLU A 162 -3.75 -13.73 12.13
CA GLU A 162 -4.05 -14.16 13.49
C GLU A 162 -2.94 -15.07 14.03
N GLY A 163 -2.87 -15.17 15.35
CA GLY A 163 -1.94 -16.01 16.05
C GLY A 163 -0.50 -15.51 16.03
N THR A 164 0.40 -16.40 16.36
CA THR A 164 1.84 -16.12 16.45
C THR A 164 2.64 -17.19 15.74
N VAL A 165 3.65 -16.81 14.96
CA VAL A 165 4.62 -17.73 14.39
C VAL A 165 5.87 -17.81 15.27
N ARG A 166 6.36 -19.03 15.49
CA ARG A 166 7.57 -19.28 16.30
C ARG A 166 8.55 -20.18 15.56
N PRO A 167 9.85 -20.07 15.84
CA PRO A 167 10.83 -21.04 15.36
C PRO A 167 10.46 -22.47 15.79
N ASN A 168 10.76 -23.45 14.95
CA ASN A 168 10.48 -24.86 15.19
C ASN A 168 9.01 -25.25 15.40
N GLN A 169 8.06 -24.36 15.06
CA GLN A 169 6.63 -24.62 15.16
C GLN A 169 6.17 -25.51 14.01
N GLN A 170 5.33 -26.51 14.31
CA GLN A 170 4.59 -27.24 13.29
C GLN A 170 3.49 -26.39 12.72
N VAL A 171 3.34 -26.36 11.40
CA VAL A 171 2.32 -25.59 10.68
C VAL A 171 1.60 -26.46 9.66
N PHE A 172 0.35 -26.10 9.39
CA PHE A 172 -0.44 -26.71 8.33
C PHE A 172 -0.52 -25.75 7.14
N ILE A 173 -0.10 -26.21 5.98
CA ILE A 173 -0.09 -25.44 4.74
C ILE A 173 -1.29 -25.88 3.92
N LYS A 174 -2.31 -25.01 3.85
CA LYS A 174 -3.50 -25.23 3.04
C LYS A 174 -3.28 -24.66 1.64
N LYS A 175 -3.38 -25.51 0.63
CA LYS A 175 -3.25 -25.10 -0.77
C LYS A 175 -4.61 -24.69 -1.37
N PRO A 176 -4.60 -23.92 -2.48
CA PRO A 176 -5.84 -23.51 -3.17
C PRO A 176 -6.72 -24.67 -3.63
N ASN A 177 -6.12 -25.83 -3.93
CA ASN A 177 -6.83 -27.04 -4.32
C ASN A 177 -7.44 -27.83 -3.13
N GLY A 178 -7.37 -27.29 -1.90
CA GLY A 178 -7.86 -27.92 -0.69
C GLY A 178 -6.89 -28.90 -0.04
N GLU A 179 -5.79 -29.28 -0.70
CA GLU A 179 -4.74 -30.14 -0.12
C GLU A 179 -4.10 -29.46 1.09
N THR A 180 -3.95 -30.22 2.18
CA THR A 180 -3.26 -29.76 3.37
C THR A 180 -1.95 -30.53 3.52
N ARG A 181 -0.86 -29.83 3.75
CA ARG A 181 0.46 -30.41 4.05
C ARG A 181 0.93 -29.94 5.41
N THR A 182 1.65 -30.80 6.10
CA THR A 182 2.35 -30.44 7.32
C THR A 182 3.73 -29.89 6.95
N GLY A 183 4.10 -28.80 7.60
CA GLY A 183 5.40 -28.19 7.51
C GLY A 183 5.95 -27.83 8.89
N ARG A 184 7.19 -27.38 8.95
CA ARG A 184 7.81 -26.87 10.16
C ARG A 184 8.55 -25.59 9.83
N THR A 185 8.35 -24.55 10.64
CA THR A 185 9.17 -23.34 10.61
C THR A 185 10.54 -23.67 11.20
N THR A 186 11.61 -23.29 10.53
CA THR A 186 12.96 -23.46 11.06
C THR A 186 13.44 -22.19 11.76
N LYS A 187 13.33 -21.07 11.05
CA LYS A 187 13.70 -19.73 11.52
C LYS A 187 12.59 -18.74 11.19
N VAL A 188 12.47 -17.73 12.00
CA VAL A 188 11.56 -16.62 11.81
C VAL A 188 12.37 -15.34 11.77
N PHE A 189 12.04 -14.47 10.80
CA PHE A 189 12.68 -13.17 10.64
C PHE A 189 11.61 -12.09 10.58
N THR A 190 11.96 -10.93 11.08
CA THR A 190 11.18 -9.69 10.90
C THR A 190 12.03 -8.68 10.13
N PHE A 191 11.38 -7.70 9.50
CA PHE A 191 12.07 -6.60 8.85
C PHE A 191 12.26 -5.44 9.83
N LYS A 192 13.51 -4.95 9.94
CA LYS A 192 13.84 -3.70 10.60
C LYS A 192 14.43 -2.78 9.54
N GLY A 193 13.57 -1.93 8.98
CA GLY A 193 13.91 -1.21 7.74
C GLY A 193 14.08 -2.20 6.58
N LEU A 194 15.24 -2.22 5.95
CA LEU A 194 15.58 -3.14 4.85
C LEU A 194 16.28 -4.42 5.32
N GLU A 195 16.67 -4.49 6.57
CA GLU A 195 17.41 -5.63 7.13
C GLU A 195 16.44 -6.69 7.67
N ARG A 196 16.84 -7.96 7.50
CA ARG A 196 16.15 -9.11 8.11
C ARG A 196 16.81 -9.41 9.45
N VAL A 197 16.03 -9.37 10.52
CA VAL A 197 16.47 -9.68 11.88
C VAL A 197 15.80 -10.98 12.34
N GLU A 198 16.58 -11.94 12.81
CA GLU A 198 16.06 -13.19 13.38
C GLU A 198 15.32 -12.90 14.68
N THR A 199 14.13 -13.50 14.84
CA THR A 199 13.21 -13.25 15.96
C THR A 199 12.87 -14.54 16.68
#